data_7d65aefe017625697aa9e8fd2d6b2b2c
#
_entry.id   7d65aefe017625697aa9e8fd2d6b2b2c
#
_cell.length_a   1.000
_cell.length_b   1.000
_cell.length_c   1.000
_cell.angle_alpha   90.00
_cell.angle_beta   90.00
_cell.angle_gamma   90.00
#
_symmetry.space_group_name_H-M   'P 1'
#
loop_
_entity.id
_entity.type
_entity.pdbx_description
1 polymer ?
#
loop_
_entity_poly.entity_id
_entity_poly.type
_entity_poly.pdbx_seq_one_letter_code
_entity_poly.pdbx_strand_id
1 'polypeptide(L)'
;WLIGPATDQMIDFNLKENNLIEVENIKGFAIFFNLSMFKKDFFDENFFLYFEEIDLCKRVKDNNGKIYLDPKIKAKHKGASSVDKITSIDLEKNRNWHWMWSTFYFHRKHQGFLLALINIMPNFISAFIKVIFYSLVINKKKRDIYYCRLSGIFNSIIGNKSWYRPPID
;
A
#
# COMPACT_ATOMS: atom_id res chain seq x y z
N TRP A 1 10.65 -0.83 -7.45
CA TRP A 1 10.19 0.27 -6.61
C TRP A 1 9.96 -0.29 -5.22
N LEU A 2 10.93 -0.04 -4.31
CA LEU A 2 10.79 -0.32 -2.88
C LEU A 2 10.19 0.94 -2.25
N ILE A 3 8.87 0.97 -2.12
CA ILE A 3 8.22 1.94 -1.24
C ILE A 3 8.36 1.34 0.17
N GLY A 4 9.36 1.82 0.91
CA GLY A 4 9.50 1.49 2.33
C GLY A 4 8.33 2.06 3.14
N PRO A 5 8.16 1.62 4.42
CA PRO A 5 7.18 2.21 5.31
C PRO A 5 7.41 3.73 5.38
N ALA A 6 6.31 4.48 5.46
CA ALA A 6 6.34 5.93 5.51
C ALA A 6 7.25 6.42 6.64
N THR A 7 8.51 6.66 6.33
CA THR A 7 9.34 7.56 7.11
C THR A 7 8.92 8.98 6.75
N ASP A 8 8.92 9.89 7.74
CA ASP A 8 8.74 11.33 7.56
C ASP A 8 9.88 11.90 6.68
N GLN A 9 9.90 11.51 5.42
CA GLN A 9 10.74 12.20 4.45
C GLN A 9 10.01 13.49 4.09
N MET A 10 10.38 14.58 4.75
CA MET A 10 10.26 15.89 4.16
C MET A 10 11.05 15.85 2.85
N ILE A 11 10.32 15.79 1.75
CA ILE A 11 10.92 16.01 0.43
C ILE A 11 11.23 17.50 0.39
N ASP A 12 12.50 17.82 0.56
CA ASP A 12 13.00 19.19 0.42
C ASP A 12 13.02 19.51 -1.09
N PHE A 13 11.88 19.99 -1.56
CA PHE A 13 11.81 20.57 -2.88
C PHE A 13 12.20 22.03 -2.79
N ASN A 14 13.26 22.43 -3.45
CA ASN A 14 13.57 23.82 -3.78
C ASN A 14 12.49 24.33 -4.75
N LEU A 15 11.31 24.61 -4.21
CA LEU A 15 10.11 24.96 -4.95
C LEU A 15 10.12 26.45 -5.20
N LYS A 16 10.18 26.84 -6.47
CA LYS A 16 9.81 28.19 -6.87
C LYS A 16 8.37 28.44 -6.38
N GLU A 17 8.22 29.30 -5.39
CA GLU A 17 6.95 29.73 -4.83
C GLU A 17 6.01 30.15 -5.96
N ASN A 18 5.03 29.39 -6.29
CA ASN A 18 3.81 29.75 -7.04
C ASN A 18 3.28 28.76 -8.08
N ASN A 19 3.97 27.67 -8.40
CA ASN A 19 3.50 26.76 -9.46
C ASN A 19 3.08 25.39 -8.94
N LEU A 20 1.95 24.90 -9.39
CA LEU A 20 1.54 23.50 -9.23
C LEU A 20 2.58 22.59 -9.87
N ILE A 21 2.91 21.49 -9.20
CA ILE A 21 3.90 20.52 -9.67
C ILE A 21 3.16 19.27 -10.15
N GLU A 22 3.34 18.92 -11.41
CA GLU A 22 2.81 17.66 -11.92
C GLU A 22 3.60 16.49 -11.32
N VAL A 23 2.88 15.52 -10.73
CA VAL A 23 3.46 14.37 -10.01
C VAL A 23 2.86 13.06 -10.50
N GLU A 24 3.60 11.98 -10.27
CA GLU A 24 3.16 10.64 -10.65
C GLU A 24 2.11 10.08 -9.69
N ASN A 25 2.31 10.29 -8.40
CA ASN A 25 1.48 9.76 -7.34
C ASN A 25 1.38 10.75 -6.19
N ILE A 26 0.32 10.65 -5.42
CA ILE A 26 0.08 11.41 -4.19
C ILE A 26 -0.25 10.46 -3.05
N LYS A 27 -0.04 10.92 -1.80
CA LYS A 27 -0.43 10.17 -0.60
C LYS A 27 -1.89 10.43 -0.27
N GLY A 28 -2.61 9.36 0.13
CA GLY A 28 -4.06 9.38 0.35
C GLY A 28 -4.58 10.24 1.51
N PHE A 29 -3.72 10.84 2.35
CA PHE A 29 -4.15 11.58 3.53
C PHE A 29 -4.72 12.98 3.24
N ALA A 30 -4.46 13.57 2.07
CA ALA A 30 -5.03 14.85 1.64
C ALA A 30 -5.08 14.92 0.11
N ILE A 31 -6.25 14.70 -0.45
CA ILE A 31 -6.47 14.68 -1.90
C ILE A 31 -7.71 15.51 -2.23
N PHE A 32 -7.60 16.38 -3.21
CA PHE A 32 -8.72 17.09 -3.82
C PHE A 32 -9.02 16.51 -5.19
N PHE A 33 -10.28 16.21 -5.45
CA PHE A 33 -10.71 15.61 -6.71
C PHE A 33 -11.54 16.58 -7.54
N ASN A 34 -11.28 16.61 -8.84
CA ASN A 34 -12.24 17.15 -9.79
C ASN A 34 -13.30 16.07 -10.07
N LEU A 35 -14.45 16.17 -9.42
CA LEU A 35 -15.53 15.17 -9.52
C LEU A 35 -16.05 14.99 -10.94
N SER A 36 -15.96 16.00 -11.81
CA SER A 36 -16.43 15.90 -13.18
C SER A 36 -15.61 14.91 -14.05
N MET A 37 -14.40 14.56 -13.60
CA MET A 37 -13.54 13.61 -14.30
C MET A 37 -13.87 12.14 -13.99
N PHE A 38 -14.71 11.88 -13.00
CA PHE A 38 -15.01 10.54 -12.54
C PHE A 38 -16.46 10.20 -12.81
N LYS A 39 -16.69 9.15 -13.60
CA LYS A 39 -18.04 8.64 -13.90
C LYS A 39 -18.53 7.58 -12.89
N LYS A 40 -17.64 7.01 -12.08
CA LYS A 40 -17.89 5.94 -11.08
C LYS A 40 -16.89 6.05 -9.92
N ASP A 41 -16.98 5.10 -9.00
CA ASP A 41 -16.24 5.01 -7.75
C ASP A 41 -14.77 5.44 -7.84
N PHE A 42 -14.39 6.34 -6.93
CA PHE A 42 -13.03 6.87 -6.86
C PHE A 42 -12.02 5.81 -6.51
N PHE A 43 -12.31 5.04 -5.46
CA PHE A 43 -11.45 3.99 -4.97
C PHE A 43 -12.00 2.62 -5.36
N ASP A 44 -11.09 1.69 -5.62
CA ASP A 44 -11.44 0.28 -5.77
C ASP A 44 -11.59 -0.32 -4.37
N GLU A 45 -12.82 -0.66 -3.99
CA GLU A 45 -13.18 -1.19 -2.67
C GLU A 45 -12.54 -2.56 -2.34
N ASN A 46 -11.91 -3.21 -3.31
CA ASN A 46 -11.13 -4.41 -3.05
C ASN A 46 -9.86 -4.11 -2.26
N PHE A 47 -9.30 -2.89 -2.39
CA PHE A 47 -8.21 -2.45 -1.54
C PHE A 47 -8.76 -2.04 -0.17
N PHE A 48 -8.45 -2.80 0.86
CA PHE A 48 -8.76 -2.38 2.23
C PHE A 48 -7.72 -1.45 2.82
N LEU A 49 -6.45 -1.68 2.48
CA LEU A 49 -5.31 -0.92 2.99
C LEU A 49 -4.16 -1.02 1.98
N TYR A 50 -3.54 0.12 1.68
CA TYR A 50 -2.46 0.28 0.72
C TYR A 50 -2.85 0.09 -0.75
N PHE A 51 -2.24 0.87 -1.61
CA PHE A 51 -2.40 0.92 -3.06
C PHE A 51 -3.70 1.54 -3.56
N GLU A 52 -4.65 1.88 -2.70
CA GLU A 52 -5.89 2.55 -3.10
C GLU A 52 -5.62 3.87 -3.81
N GLU A 53 -4.73 4.71 -3.27
CA GLU A 53 -4.35 5.98 -3.88
C GLU A 53 -3.44 5.78 -5.11
N ILE A 54 -2.59 4.78 -5.10
CA ILE A 54 -1.71 4.46 -6.24
C ILE A 54 -2.53 3.96 -7.43
N ASP A 55 -3.51 3.09 -7.17
CA ASP A 55 -4.47 2.62 -8.17
C ASP A 55 -5.26 3.78 -8.77
N LEU A 56 -5.72 4.69 -7.91
CA LEU A 56 -6.44 5.87 -8.36
C LEU A 56 -5.56 6.77 -9.24
N CYS A 57 -4.34 7.07 -8.81
CA CYS A 57 -3.40 7.89 -9.58
C CYS A 57 -3.11 7.26 -10.94
N LYS A 58 -2.91 5.94 -10.97
CA LYS A 58 -2.70 5.22 -12.23
C LYS A 58 -3.92 5.31 -13.15
N ARG A 59 -5.14 5.10 -12.64
CA ARG A 59 -6.37 5.22 -13.44
C ARG A 59 -6.60 6.63 -13.99
N VAL A 60 -6.27 7.66 -13.21
CA VAL A 60 -6.33 9.06 -13.67
C VAL A 60 -5.39 9.26 -14.86
N LYS A 61 -4.15 8.78 -14.77
CA LYS A 61 -3.16 8.90 -15.84
C LYS A 61 -3.51 8.08 -17.08
N ASP A 62 -3.97 6.85 -16.90
CA ASP A 62 -4.41 5.98 -17.99
C ASP A 62 -5.58 6.62 -18.81
N ASN A 63 -6.32 7.54 -18.18
CA ASN A 63 -7.37 8.34 -18.83
C ASN A 63 -6.90 9.76 -19.23
N ASN A 64 -5.60 9.96 -19.43
CA ASN A 64 -4.99 11.25 -19.78
C ASN A 64 -5.25 12.39 -18.78
N GLY A 65 -5.60 12.05 -17.54
CA GLY A 65 -5.70 13.00 -16.44
C GLY A 65 -4.32 13.38 -15.89
N LYS A 66 -4.27 14.49 -15.17
CA LYS A 66 -3.07 15.00 -14.54
C LYS A 66 -3.24 15.10 -13.04
N ILE A 67 -2.15 14.88 -12.33
CA ILE A 67 -2.08 14.94 -10.87
C ILE A 67 -1.11 16.04 -10.50
N TYR A 68 -1.55 16.93 -9.61
CA TYR A 68 -0.76 18.07 -9.20
C TYR A 68 -0.55 18.11 -7.69
N LEU A 69 0.64 18.49 -7.27
CA LEU A 69 0.95 18.88 -5.90
C LEU A 69 0.94 20.41 -5.81
N ASP A 70 0.17 20.96 -4.86
CA ASP A 70 0.24 22.37 -4.51
C ASP A 70 1.19 22.53 -3.30
N PRO A 71 2.38 23.13 -3.48
CA PRO A 71 3.34 23.30 -2.40
C PRO A 71 2.91 24.34 -1.35
N LYS A 72 1.88 25.15 -1.63
CA LYS A 72 1.32 26.12 -0.68
C LYS A 72 0.42 25.47 0.36
N ILE A 73 -0.16 24.32 0.02
CA ILE A 73 -1.07 23.59 0.91
C ILE A 73 -0.25 22.63 1.78
N LYS A 74 -0.19 22.92 3.07
CA LYS A 74 0.50 22.08 4.05
C LYS A 74 -0.52 21.35 4.91
N ALA A 75 -0.50 20.03 4.87
CA ALA A 75 -1.33 19.17 5.73
C ALA A 75 -0.43 18.44 6.74
N LYS A 76 -0.78 18.56 8.03
CA LYS A 76 -0.09 17.82 9.09
C LYS A 76 -0.78 16.47 9.29
N HIS A 77 -0.07 15.39 9.02
CA HIS A 77 -0.58 14.03 9.19
C HIS A 77 0.09 13.33 10.36
N LYS A 78 -0.71 12.94 11.37
CA LYS A 78 -0.23 12.08 12.47
C LYS A 78 -0.43 10.62 12.05
N GLY A 79 0.62 10.02 11.51
CA GLY A 79 0.59 8.60 11.15
C GLY A 79 0.28 7.70 12.35
N ALA A 80 -0.48 6.63 12.11
CA ALA A 80 -0.82 5.60 13.09
C ALA A 80 -1.63 6.04 14.34
N SER A 81 -2.21 7.25 14.36
CA SER A 81 -3.00 7.74 15.50
C SER A 81 -4.42 7.15 15.61
N SER A 82 -4.86 6.39 14.62
CA SER A 82 -6.22 5.86 14.55
C SER A 82 -6.40 4.50 15.24
N VAL A 83 -5.40 3.98 15.96
CA VAL A 83 -5.37 2.58 16.38
C VAL A 83 -4.97 2.47 17.86
N ASP A 84 -5.80 3.00 18.74
CA ASP A 84 -5.52 3.00 20.20
C ASP A 84 -5.78 1.65 20.90
N LYS A 85 -6.43 0.68 20.22
CA LYS A 85 -6.87 -0.59 20.83
C LYS A 85 -6.22 -1.85 20.24
N ILE A 86 -5.34 -1.71 19.26
CA ILE A 86 -4.67 -2.87 18.64
C ILE A 86 -3.24 -2.96 19.15
N THR A 87 -2.79 -4.13 19.55
CA THR A 87 -1.39 -4.32 19.94
C THR A 87 -0.45 -3.95 18.79
N SER A 88 0.73 -3.44 19.10
CA SER A 88 1.72 -3.03 18.09
C SER A 88 2.09 -4.18 17.13
N ILE A 89 2.06 -5.42 17.62
CA ILE A 89 2.36 -6.60 16.80
C ILE A 89 1.22 -6.96 15.85
N ASP A 90 -0.02 -6.86 16.30
CA ASP A 90 -1.18 -7.17 15.46
C ASP A 90 -1.38 -6.12 14.40
N LEU A 91 -1.07 -4.88 14.71
CA LEU A 91 -1.02 -3.81 13.72
C LEU A 91 0.06 -4.07 12.66
N GLU A 92 1.24 -4.55 13.08
CA GLU A 92 2.33 -4.90 12.17
C GLU A 92 1.98 -6.09 11.27
N LYS A 93 1.34 -7.13 11.82
CA LYS A 93 0.81 -8.27 11.05
C LYS A 93 -0.22 -7.80 10.02
N ASN A 94 -1.20 -6.99 10.45
CA ASN A 94 -2.25 -6.44 9.58
C ASN A 94 -1.64 -5.67 8.40
N ARG A 95 -0.72 -4.74 8.69
CA ARG A 95 -0.02 -3.96 7.67
C ARG A 95 0.74 -4.83 6.69
N ASN A 96 1.47 -5.85 7.17
CA ASN A 96 2.25 -6.74 6.32
C ASN A 96 1.38 -7.63 5.46
N TRP A 97 0.25 -8.12 5.98
CA TRP A 97 -0.68 -8.93 5.23
C TRP A 97 -1.29 -8.13 4.07
N HIS A 98 -1.86 -6.95 4.38
CA HIS A 98 -2.51 -6.10 3.37
C HIS A 98 -1.51 -5.55 2.35
N TRP A 99 -0.31 -5.18 2.78
CA TRP A 99 0.73 -4.73 1.86
C TRP A 99 1.02 -5.76 0.77
N MET A 100 1.19 -7.03 1.16
CA MET A 100 1.48 -8.09 0.22
C MET A 100 0.26 -8.45 -0.64
N TRP A 101 -0.93 -8.49 -0.05
CA TRP A 101 -2.16 -8.74 -0.77
C TRP A 101 -2.39 -7.67 -1.84
N SER A 102 -2.32 -6.41 -1.45
CA SER A 102 -2.55 -5.26 -2.33
C SER A 102 -1.49 -5.12 -3.41
N THR A 103 -0.22 -5.47 -3.11
CA THR A 103 0.85 -5.49 -4.11
C THR A 103 0.52 -6.43 -5.26
N PHE A 104 0.16 -7.69 -4.97
CA PHE A 104 -0.19 -8.65 -6.02
C PHE A 104 -1.46 -8.24 -6.75
N TYR A 105 -2.51 -7.83 -6.03
CA TYR A 105 -3.77 -7.41 -6.62
C TYR A 105 -3.59 -6.23 -7.58
N PHE A 106 -2.81 -5.21 -7.20
CA PHE A 106 -2.48 -4.07 -8.04
C PHE A 106 -1.79 -4.48 -9.35
N HIS A 107 -0.76 -5.30 -9.27
CA HIS A 107 -0.06 -5.80 -10.47
C HIS A 107 -0.99 -6.65 -11.33
N ARG A 108 -1.79 -7.53 -10.72
CA ARG A 108 -2.77 -8.35 -11.46
C ARG A 108 -3.79 -7.49 -12.21
N LYS A 109 -4.30 -6.44 -11.57
CA LYS A 109 -5.28 -5.52 -12.14
C LYS A 109 -4.73 -4.75 -13.34
N HIS A 110 -3.50 -4.27 -13.27
CA HIS A 110 -2.93 -3.36 -14.26
C HIS A 110 -2.01 -4.03 -15.29
N GLN A 111 -1.43 -5.17 -14.98
CA GLN A 111 -0.42 -5.84 -15.82
C GLN A 111 -0.81 -7.27 -16.19
N GLY A 112 -1.88 -7.82 -15.57
CA GLY A 112 -2.29 -9.19 -15.77
C GLY A 112 -1.61 -10.17 -14.80
N PHE A 113 -2.15 -11.40 -14.79
CA PHE A 113 -1.80 -12.41 -13.78
C PHE A 113 -0.34 -12.86 -13.83
N LEU A 114 0.19 -13.12 -15.03
CA LEU A 114 1.57 -13.63 -15.18
C LEU A 114 2.62 -12.63 -14.74
N LEU A 115 2.47 -11.36 -15.13
CA LEU A 115 3.39 -10.30 -14.71
C LEU A 115 3.28 -10.04 -13.21
N ALA A 116 2.07 -10.12 -12.64
CA ALA A 116 1.88 -10.01 -11.20
C ALA A 116 2.62 -11.12 -10.43
N LEU A 117 2.59 -12.37 -10.94
CA LEU A 117 3.36 -13.48 -10.34
C LEU A 117 4.87 -13.21 -10.38
N ILE A 118 5.39 -12.74 -11.51
CA ILE A 118 6.81 -12.41 -11.64
C ILE A 118 7.19 -11.30 -10.65
N ASN A 119 6.39 -10.24 -10.57
CA ASN A 119 6.66 -9.09 -9.70
C ASN A 119 6.61 -9.42 -8.20
N ILE A 120 5.74 -10.35 -7.79
CA ILE A 120 5.62 -10.72 -6.37
C ILE A 120 6.63 -11.79 -5.94
N MET A 121 7.23 -12.51 -6.87
CA MET A 121 8.12 -13.64 -6.58
C MET A 121 9.29 -13.31 -5.65
N PRO A 122 10.02 -12.18 -5.79
CA PRO A 122 11.07 -11.81 -4.84
C PRO A 122 10.55 -11.64 -3.42
N ASN A 123 9.36 -11.05 -3.26
CA ASN A 123 8.72 -10.89 -1.96
C ASN A 123 8.31 -12.23 -1.36
N PHE A 124 7.79 -13.13 -2.17
CA PHE A 124 7.40 -14.48 -1.76
C PHE A 124 8.62 -15.27 -1.27
N ILE A 125 9.68 -15.33 -2.07
CA ILE A 125 10.92 -16.05 -1.73
C ILE A 125 11.53 -15.48 -0.44
N SER A 126 11.65 -14.15 -0.36
CA SER A 126 12.18 -13.49 0.84
C SER A 126 11.35 -13.79 2.10
N ALA A 127 10.02 -13.76 2.00
CA ALA A 127 9.15 -14.07 3.12
C ALA A 127 9.24 -15.55 3.51
N PHE A 128 9.31 -16.46 2.54
CA PHE A 128 9.43 -17.90 2.76
C PHE A 128 10.73 -18.25 3.50
N ILE A 129 11.87 -17.76 3.01
CA ILE A 129 13.17 -17.97 3.67
C ILE A 129 13.15 -17.43 5.10
N LYS A 130 12.57 -16.25 5.30
CA LYS A 130 12.49 -15.62 6.64
C LYS A 130 11.56 -16.37 7.59
N VAL A 131 10.47 -16.97 7.11
CA VAL A 131 9.64 -17.85 7.95
C VAL A 131 10.46 -19.03 8.46
N ILE A 132 11.22 -19.71 7.57
CA ILE A 132 12.07 -20.83 7.94
C ILE A 132 13.14 -20.38 8.95
N PHE A 133 13.87 -19.32 8.61
CA PHE A 133 14.95 -18.80 9.47
C PHE A 133 14.44 -18.43 10.87
N TYR A 134 13.36 -17.68 10.97
CA TYR A 134 12.81 -17.27 12.27
C TYR A 134 12.11 -18.41 13.01
N SER A 135 11.74 -19.49 12.33
CA SER A 135 11.31 -20.73 13.00
C SER A 135 12.48 -21.43 13.67
N LEU A 136 13.64 -21.52 12.99
CA LEU A 136 14.84 -22.13 13.53
C LEU A 136 15.43 -21.37 14.72
N VAL A 137 15.45 -20.05 14.67
CA VAL A 137 15.91 -19.19 15.76
C VAL A 137 14.84 -18.90 16.83
N ILE A 138 13.69 -19.58 16.76
CA ILE A 138 12.57 -19.51 17.73
C ILE A 138 12.06 -18.06 17.94
N ASN A 139 12.16 -17.20 16.95
CA ASN A 139 11.64 -15.83 17.02
C ASN A 139 10.20 -15.78 16.50
N LYS A 140 9.23 -16.12 17.37
CA LYS A 140 7.81 -16.18 17.04
C LYS A 140 7.29 -14.87 16.43
N LYS A 141 7.64 -13.72 17.01
CA LYS A 141 7.16 -12.41 16.55
C LYS A 141 7.51 -12.18 15.08
N LYS A 142 8.76 -12.32 14.71
CA LYS A 142 9.21 -12.11 13.32
C LYS A 142 8.68 -13.20 12.40
N ARG A 143 8.68 -14.46 12.83
CA ARG A 143 8.10 -15.55 12.04
C ARG A 143 6.65 -15.26 11.64
N ASP A 144 5.82 -14.84 12.60
CA ASP A 144 4.39 -14.62 12.40
C ASP A 144 4.13 -13.43 11.44
N ILE A 145 4.96 -12.38 11.49
CA ILE A 145 4.91 -11.27 10.54
C ILE A 145 5.17 -11.76 9.11
N TYR A 146 6.24 -12.56 8.90
CA TYR A 146 6.54 -13.08 7.56
C TYR A 146 5.55 -14.14 7.09
N TYR A 147 4.97 -14.91 8.00
CA TYR A 147 3.84 -15.79 7.69
C TYR A 147 2.61 -14.99 7.20
N CYS A 148 2.29 -13.86 7.84
CA CYS A 148 1.24 -12.96 7.36
C CYS A 148 1.54 -12.44 5.94
N ARG A 149 2.80 -12.14 5.61
CA ARG A 149 3.18 -11.76 4.24
C ARG A 149 2.90 -12.87 3.23
N LEU A 150 3.29 -14.10 3.52
CA LEU A 150 3.00 -15.26 2.66
C LEU A 150 1.49 -15.48 2.51
N SER A 151 0.76 -15.41 3.62
CA SER A 151 -0.70 -15.54 3.63
C SER A 151 -1.36 -14.46 2.76
N GLY A 152 -0.93 -13.20 2.87
CA GLY A 152 -1.43 -12.11 2.03
C GLY A 152 -1.22 -12.37 0.54
N ILE A 153 0.01 -12.76 0.15
CA ILE A 153 0.33 -13.12 -1.24
C ILE A 153 -0.57 -14.26 -1.71
N PHE A 154 -0.62 -15.36 -0.97
CA PHE A 154 -1.38 -16.55 -1.35
C PHE A 154 -2.87 -16.25 -1.52
N ASN A 155 -3.48 -15.54 -0.55
CA ASN A 155 -4.89 -15.17 -0.63
C ASN A 155 -5.19 -14.28 -1.85
N SER A 156 -4.29 -13.37 -2.21
CA SER A 156 -4.45 -12.54 -3.39
C SER A 156 -4.31 -13.33 -4.69
N ILE A 157 -3.38 -14.30 -4.76
CA ILE A 157 -3.20 -15.18 -5.94
C ILE A 157 -4.46 -15.99 -6.22
N ILE A 158 -5.05 -16.60 -5.20
CA ILE A 158 -6.27 -17.43 -5.36
C ILE A 158 -7.55 -16.58 -5.46
N GLY A 159 -7.46 -15.26 -5.41
CA GLY A 159 -8.59 -14.36 -5.62
C GLY A 159 -9.47 -14.12 -4.41
N ASN A 160 -9.02 -14.47 -3.22
CA ASN A 160 -9.74 -14.14 -1.99
C ASN A 160 -9.76 -12.62 -1.77
N LYS A 161 -10.84 -12.11 -1.20
CA LYS A 161 -10.95 -10.70 -0.80
C LYS A 161 -9.90 -10.34 0.25
N SER A 162 -9.65 -9.05 0.42
CA SER A 162 -8.77 -8.48 1.45
C SER A 162 -9.44 -8.56 2.83
N TRP A 163 -9.46 -9.75 3.43
CA TRP A 163 -10.27 -10.09 4.60
C TRP A 163 -9.56 -9.97 5.95
N TYR A 164 -8.24 -10.01 6.00
CA TYR A 164 -7.51 -10.07 7.27
C TYR A 164 -7.82 -8.87 8.15
N ARG A 165 -8.25 -9.13 9.38
CA ARG A 165 -8.47 -8.12 10.42
C ARG A 165 -7.85 -8.65 11.71
N PRO A 166 -7.07 -7.85 12.44
CA PRO A 166 -6.59 -8.26 13.76
C PRO A 166 -7.78 -8.31 14.74
N PRO A 167 -7.71 -9.15 15.77
CA PRO A 167 -8.68 -9.09 16.85
C PRO A 167 -8.64 -7.68 17.50
N ILE A 168 -9.81 -7.18 17.85
CA ILE A 168 -9.97 -5.95 18.63
C ILE A 168 -10.34 -6.44 20.04
N ASP A 169 -9.42 -6.27 20.99
CA ASP A 169 -9.64 -6.58 22.40
C ASP A 169 -10.54 -5.51 23.05
#